data_ba12c7937e106e7fb630ea5e308dc25d
#
_entry.id   ba12c7937e106e7fb630ea5e308dc25d
#
_cell.length_a   1.000
_cell.length_b   1.000
_cell.length_c   1.000
_cell.angle_alpha   90.00
_cell.angle_beta   90.00
_cell.angle_gamma   90.00
#
_symmetry.space_group_name_H-M   'P 1'
#
loop_
_entity.id
_entity.type
_entity.pdbx_description
1 polymer ?
#
loop_
_entity_poly.entity_id
_entity_poly.type
_entity_poly.pdbx_seq_one_letter_code
_entity_poly.pdbx_strand_id
1 'polypeptide(L)'
;MSEILGICGSARKKGNTATLLSEVLNAAGMESELIFLSDLTIGVCTGCLSCVKNKGVCIKDDDMKGLLEKMVEARAIVLGSPNYYYDVSGLMKNMIDRSISSSYLGVGEYNGMEWHGWRPFFDKVGGAIICQAAFGAEKAIETFKCFCEYSGLNLMGEVIASVGNQTVTDFPEYLEETRQLGFNLKEALQQK
;
A
#
# COMPACT_ATOMS: atom_id res chain seq x y z
N MET A 1 6.19 16.91 -3.04
CA MET A 1 5.45 15.63 -3.27
C MET A 1 6.25 14.52 -2.63
N SER A 2 5.63 13.71 -1.77
CA SER A 2 6.35 12.65 -1.07
C SER A 2 6.89 11.59 -2.04
N GLU A 3 8.15 11.21 -1.87
CA GLU A 3 8.77 10.17 -2.69
C GLU A 3 8.29 8.77 -2.28
N ILE A 4 8.00 8.58 -0.98
CA ILE A 4 7.52 7.32 -0.43
C ILE A 4 6.18 7.52 0.27
N LEU A 5 5.18 6.74 -0.10
CA LEU A 5 3.86 6.74 0.50
C LEU A 5 3.65 5.48 1.33
N GLY A 6 3.51 5.64 2.66
CA GLY A 6 3.08 4.58 3.56
C GLY A 6 1.55 4.57 3.67
N ILE A 7 0.91 3.42 3.49
CA ILE A 7 -0.53 3.26 3.60
C ILE A 7 -0.86 2.27 4.72
N CYS A 8 -1.47 2.77 5.78
CA CYS A 8 -1.79 2.01 6.99
C CYS A 8 -3.25 1.55 7.00
N GLY A 9 -3.46 0.23 6.94
CA GLY A 9 -4.77 -0.40 7.08
C GLY A 9 -5.21 -0.64 8.53
N SER A 10 -4.44 -0.17 9.52
CA SER A 10 -4.81 -0.24 10.93
C SER A 10 -5.51 1.03 11.39
N ALA A 11 -6.61 0.88 12.11
CA ALA A 11 -7.25 2.02 12.77
C ALA A 11 -6.51 2.47 14.05
N ARG A 12 -5.54 1.68 14.53
CA ARG A 12 -4.74 2.02 15.71
C ARG A 12 -3.52 2.85 15.29
N LYS A 13 -3.59 4.16 15.41
CA LYS A 13 -2.50 5.09 15.02
C LYS A 13 -1.17 4.86 15.76
N LYS A 14 -1.21 4.28 16.95
CA LYS A 14 -0.03 3.90 17.75
C LYS A 14 0.12 2.37 17.86
N GLY A 15 -0.46 1.61 16.92
CA GLY A 15 -0.38 0.15 16.89
C GLY A 15 0.85 -0.34 16.14
N ASN A 16 1.11 -1.64 16.23
CA ASN A 16 2.30 -2.29 15.67
C ASN A 16 2.47 -2.04 14.16
N THR A 17 1.39 -2.11 13.38
CA THR A 17 1.43 -1.82 11.93
C THR A 17 1.90 -0.40 11.65
N ALA A 18 1.38 0.58 12.38
CA ALA A 18 1.78 1.98 12.22
C ALA A 18 3.24 2.21 12.64
N THR A 19 3.69 1.55 13.72
CA THR A 19 5.07 1.60 14.19
C THR A 19 6.03 1.08 13.12
N LEU A 20 5.75 -0.10 12.55
CA LEU A 20 6.59 -0.68 11.50
C LEU A 20 6.60 0.17 10.22
N LEU A 21 5.44 0.68 9.78
CA LEU A 21 5.40 1.61 8.64
C LEU A 21 6.26 2.85 8.89
N SER A 22 6.15 3.46 10.08
CA SER A 22 6.98 4.61 10.43
C SER A 22 8.47 4.27 10.42
N GLU A 23 8.84 3.06 10.87
CA GLU A 23 10.23 2.60 10.88
C GLU A 23 10.81 2.43 9.46
N VAL A 24 10.02 1.86 8.50
CA VAL A 24 10.42 1.81 7.08
C VAL A 24 10.69 3.22 6.54
N LEU A 25 9.73 4.14 6.74
CA LEU A 25 9.82 5.49 6.22
C LEU A 25 11.02 6.25 6.81
N ASN A 26 11.25 6.11 8.12
CA ASN A 26 12.39 6.70 8.80
C ASN A 26 13.72 6.12 8.30
N ALA A 27 13.82 4.80 8.13
CA ALA A 27 15.03 4.14 7.64
C ALA A 27 15.36 4.50 6.19
N ALA A 28 14.35 4.68 5.34
CA ALA A 28 14.55 5.18 3.98
C ALA A 28 15.12 6.60 3.98
N GLY A 29 14.76 7.44 4.96
CA GLY A 29 15.30 8.79 5.13
C GLY A 29 15.05 9.72 3.93
N MET A 30 13.93 9.51 3.24
CA MET A 30 13.47 10.27 2.08
C MET A 30 12.16 11.00 2.41
N GLU A 31 11.77 11.96 1.57
CA GLU A 31 10.49 12.66 1.75
C GLU A 31 9.34 11.64 1.69
N SER A 32 8.61 11.50 2.78
CA SER A 32 7.59 10.46 2.92
C SER A 32 6.34 10.96 3.62
N GLU A 33 5.21 10.31 3.31
CA GLU A 33 3.92 10.54 3.95
C GLU A 33 3.35 9.21 4.44
N LEU A 34 2.81 9.20 5.66
CA LEU A 34 2.06 8.06 6.22
C LEU A 34 0.58 8.38 6.26
N ILE A 35 -0.21 7.65 5.45
CA ILE A 35 -1.66 7.78 5.39
C ILE A 35 -2.33 6.66 6.18
N PHE A 36 -3.26 7.03 7.04
CA PHE A 36 -4.12 6.09 7.75
C PHE A 36 -5.46 5.97 7.01
N LEU A 37 -5.78 4.78 6.51
CA LEU A 37 -7.05 4.54 5.85
C LEU A 37 -8.27 4.76 6.76
N SER A 38 -8.06 4.71 8.08
CA SER A 38 -9.11 5.04 9.07
C SER A 38 -9.47 6.52 9.13
N ASP A 39 -8.65 7.41 8.59
CA ASP A 39 -8.92 8.85 8.55
C ASP A 39 -9.67 9.25 7.27
N LEU A 40 -9.80 8.32 6.33
CA LEU A 40 -10.42 8.54 5.03
C LEU A 40 -11.83 7.95 4.98
N THR A 41 -12.72 8.66 4.31
CA THR A 41 -14.05 8.15 3.98
C THR A 41 -14.00 7.51 2.59
N ILE A 42 -13.82 6.19 2.55
CA ILE A 42 -13.77 5.42 1.30
C ILE A 42 -14.96 4.47 1.25
N GLY A 43 -15.94 4.76 0.40
CA GLY A 43 -17.09 3.88 0.19
C GLY A 43 -16.69 2.58 -0.50
N VAL A 44 -17.41 1.50 -0.25
CA VAL A 44 -17.13 0.18 -0.86
C VAL A 44 -17.30 0.17 -2.38
N CYS A 45 -16.48 -0.63 -3.08
CA CYS A 45 -16.67 -0.86 -4.50
C CYS A 45 -17.95 -1.67 -4.73
N THR A 46 -18.82 -1.20 -5.63
CA THR A 46 -20.07 -1.89 -5.99
C THR A 46 -19.98 -2.66 -7.31
N GLY A 47 -18.80 -2.71 -7.94
CA GLY A 47 -18.62 -3.40 -9.22
C GLY A 47 -19.41 -2.78 -10.39
N CYS A 48 -19.79 -1.52 -10.30
CA CYS A 48 -20.67 -0.86 -11.30
C CYS A 48 -20.00 -0.61 -12.65
N LEU A 49 -18.69 -0.84 -12.77
CA LEU A 49 -17.89 -0.65 -13.99
C LEU A 49 -17.91 0.77 -14.59
N SER A 50 -18.38 1.76 -13.83
CA SER A 50 -18.39 3.16 -14.30
C SER A 50 -16.98 3.70 -14.54
N CYS A 51 -15.98 3.24 -13.77
CA CYS A 51 -14.58 3.61 -13.99
C CYS A 51 -14.04 3.16 -15.35
N VAL A 52 -14.53 2.04 -15.89
CA VAL A 52 -14.19 1.58 -17.25
C VAL A 52 -14.69 2.60 -18.29
N LYS A 53 -15.95 3.02 -18.16
CA LYS A 53 -16.56 4.00 -19.08
C LYS A 53 -15.97 5.39 -18.93
N ASN A 54 -15.57 5.75 -17.72
CA ASN A 54 -15.05 7.06 -17.37
C ASN A 54 -13.50 7.11 -17.37
N LYS A 55 -12.83 6.21 -18.11
CA LYS A 55 -11.37 6.20 -18.28
C LYS A 55 -10.61 6.29 -16.95
N GLY A 56 -10.99 5.45 -15.99
CA GLY A 56 -10.35 5.35 -14.67
C GLY A 56 -10.95 6.25 -13.58
N VAL A 57 -11.90 7.11 -13.91
CA VAL A 57 -12.54 7.97 -12.90
C VAL A 57 -13.72 7.23 -12.26
N CYS A 58 -13.64 7.00 -10.94
CA CYS A 58 -14.75 6.44 -10.19
C CYS A 58 -15.88 7.46 -10.04
N ILE A 59 -17.13 6.99 -10.08
CA ILE A 59 -18.30 7.86 -9.88
C ILE A 59 -18.54 8.24 -8.40
N LYS A 60 -17.87 7.55 -7.47
CA LYS A 60 -17.97 7.89 -6.06
C LYS A 60 -17.10 9.11 -5.78
N ASP A 61 -17.71 10.13 -5.23
CA ASP A 61 -17.04 11.35 -4.76
C ASP A 61 -16.66 11.15 -3.28
N ASP A 62 -15.48 10.57 -3.07
CA ASP A 62 -14.95 10.27 -1.75
C ASP A 62 -13.40 10.37 -1.74
N ASP A 63 -12.77 10.17 -0.57
CA ASP A 63 -11.34 10.38 -0.38
C ASP A 63 -10.44 9.43 -1.19
N MET A 64 -11.02 8.38 -1.81
CA MET A 64 -10.25 7.46 -2.65
C MET A 64 -9.60 8.15 -3.84
N LYS A 65 -10.23 9.20 -4.38
CA LYS A 65 -9.68 9.96 -5.50
C LYS A 65 -8.34 10.59 -5.13
N GLY A 66 -8.31 11.34 -4.04
CA GLY A 66 -7.08 11.98 -3.56
C GLY A 66 -6.00 10.97 -3.15
N LEU A 67 -6.41 9.82 -2.59
CA LEU A 67 -5.47 8.75 -2.27
C LEU A 67 -4.84 8.16 -3.54
N LEU A 68 -5.63 7.88 -4.58
CA LEU A 68 -5.11 7.37 -5.85
C LEU A 68 -4.16 8.36 -6.54
N GLU A 69 -4.46 9.65 -6.50
CA GLU A 69 -3.58 10.70 -7.02
C GLU A 69 -2.21 10.63 -6.33
N LYS A 70 -2.18 10.56 -4.99
CA LYS A 70 -0.93 10.39 -4.23
C LYS A 70 -0.20 9.08 -4.55
N MET A 71 -0.93 7.97 -4.70
CA MET A 71 -0.34 6.67 -5.09
C MET A 71 0.30 6.72 -6.49
N VAL A 72 -0.32 7.44 -7.41
CA VAL A 72 0.23 7.63 -8.78
C VAL A 72 1.44 8.56 -8.76
N GLU A 73 1.47 9.58 -7.93
CA GLU A 73 2.58 10.53 -7.83
C GLU A 73 3.80 9.98 -7.09
N ALA A 74 3.58 9.18 -6.05
CA ALA A 74 4.68 8.60 -5.27
C ALA A 74 5.57 7.68 -6.11
N ARG A 75 6.87 7.66 -5.82
CA ARG A 75 7.84 6.75 -6.45
C ARG A 75 7.88 5.38 -5.80
N ALA A 76 7.51 5.32 -4.51
CA ALA A 76 7.38 4.07 -3.75
C ALA A 76 6.11 4.04 -2.93
N ILE A 77 5.55 2.82 -2.73
CA ILE A 77 4.36 2.59 -1.91
C ILE A 77 4.64 1.46 -0.92
N VAL A 78 4.44 1.73 0.37
CA VAL A 78 4.56 0.72 1.43
C VAL A 78 3.18 0.44 2.01
N LEU A 79 2.72 -0.79 1.90
CA LEU A 79 1.42 -1.23 2.40
C LEU A 79 1.58 -1.91 3.76
N GLY A 80 0.82 -1.48 4.75
CA GLY A 80 0.82 -2.11 6.06
C GLY A 80 -0.59 -2.45 6.55
N SER A 81 -0.80 -3.70 6.98
CA SER A 81 -2.09 -4.14 7.51
C SER A 81 -1.93 -5.04 8.73
N PRO A 82 -2.85 -4.97 9.71
CA PRO A 82 -3.02 -6.09 10.62
C PRO A 82 -3.61 -7.29 9.87
N ASN A 83 -3.24 -8.51 10.31
CA ASN A 83 -3.88 -9.74 9.86
C ASN A 83 -5.20 -9.90 10.61
N TYR A 84 -6.31 -9.69 9.93
CA TYR A 84 -7.66 -9.89 10.49
C TYR A 84 -8.37 -11.02 9.76
N TYR A 85 -8.72 -12.07 10.50
CA TYR A 85 -9.36 -13.25 9.96
C TYR A 85 -8.61 -13.83 8.74
N TYR A 86 -7.28 -13.99 8.92
CA TYR A 86 -6.37 -14.57 7.92
C TYR A 86 -6.15 -13.73 6.66
N ASP A 87 -6.52 -12.45 6.65
CA ASP A 87 -6.32 -11.57 5.50
C ASP A 87 -6.01 -10.13 5.94
N VAL A 88 -5.80 -9.24 5.00
CA VAL A 88 -5.66 -7.82 5.28
C VAL A 88 -6.94 -7.25 5.90
N SER A 89 -6.82 -6.16 6.64
CA SER A 89 -7.98 -5.50 7.25
C SER A 89 -9.03 -5.09 6.21
N GLY A 90 -10.29 -4.96 6.63
CA GLY A 90 -11.36 -4.47 5.75
C GLY A 90 -11.08 -3.08 5.16
N LEU A 91 -10.38 -2.19 5.91
CA LEU A 91 -9.95 -0.90 5.40
C LEU A 91 -8.97 -1.05 4.22
N MET A 92 -7.97 -1.92 4.38
CA MET A 92 -6.97 -2.18 3.35
C MET A 92 -7.62 -2.88 2.15
N LYS A 93 -8.46 -3.88 2.38
CA LYS A 93 -9.14 -4.59 1.29
C LYS A 93 -10.05 -3.66 0.49
N ASN A 94 -10.79 -2.78 1.17
CA ASN A 94 -11.63 -1.79 0.50
C ASN A 94 -10.80 -0.82 -0.37
N MET A 95 -9.65 -0.37 0.11
CA MET A 95 -8.73 0.45 -0.68
C MET A 95 -8.25 -0.31 -1.92
N ILE A 96 -7.84 -1.57 -1.77
CA ILE A 96 -7.42 -2.44 -2.89
C ILE A 96 -8.55 -2.58 -3.91
N ASP A 97 -9.77 -2.90 -3.47
CA ASP A 97 -10.93 -3.05 -4.38
C ASP A 97 -11.26 -1.75 -5.12
N ARG A 98 -11.11 -0.62 -4.46
CA ARG A 98 -11.36 0.70 -5.04
C ARG A 98 -10.25 1.16 -5.97
N SER A 99 -9.03 0.66 -5.81
CA SER A 99 -7.89 0.99 -6.67
C SER A 99 -8.02 0.42 -8.09
N ILE A 100 -8.96 -0.49 -8.34
CA ILE A 100 -9.24 -1.01 -9.69
C ILE A 100 -9.50 0.11 -10.71
N SER A 101 -10.02 1.24 -10.28
CA SER A 101 -10.25 2.39 -11.16
C SER A 101 -8.95 2.89 -11.80
N SER A 102 -7.83 2.85 -11.09
CA SER A 102 -6.54 3.29 -11.61
C SER A 102 -6.03 2.40 -12.77
N SER A 103 -6.48 1.15 -12.84
CA SER A 103 -6.14 0.24 -13.95
C SER A 103 -6.76 0.65 -15.29
N TYR A 104 -7.73 1.56 -15.26
CA TYR A 104 -8.38 2.11 -16.46
C TYR A 104 -7.93 3.55 -16.78
N LEU A 105 -7.03 4.13 -15.97
CA LEU A 105 -6.39 5.39 -16.30
C LEU A 105 -5.54 5.20 -17.57
N GLY A 106 -5.74 6.06 -18.56
CA GLY A 106 -4.98 6.01 -19.79
C GLY A 106 -5.43 4.96 -20.83
N VAL A 107 -6.56 4.28 -20.63
CA VAL A 107 -7.18 3.47 -21.68
C VAL A 107 -7.67 4.41 -22.79
N GLY A 108 -6.99 4.38 -23.95
CA GLY A 108 -7.09 5.41 -24.97
C GLY A 108 -6.36 6.68 -24.53
N GLU A 109 -6.14 7.66 -25.34
CA GLU A 109 -5.39 8.87 -25.06
C GLU A 109 -5.86 9.61 -23.78
N TYR A 110 -5.42 9.14 -22.61
CA TYR A 110 -5.59 9.89 -21.39
C TYR A 110 -4.26 10.59 -21.07
N ASN A 111 -4.24 11.90 -21.22
CA ASN A 111 -3.10 12.78 -20.93
C ASN A 111 -1.80 12.45 -21.67
N GLY A 112 -1.84 11.83 -22.85
CA GLY A 112 -0.64 11.54 -23.65
C GLY A 112 0.26 10.46 -23.04
N MET A 113 -0.16 9.80 -21.97
CA MET A 113 0.55 8.66 -21.42
C MET A 113 0.14 7.40 -22.18
N GLU A 114 1.12 6.71 -22.77
CA GLU A 114 0.92 5.35 -23.25
C GLU A 114 0.47 4.46 -22.09
N TRP A 115 -0.65 3.79 -22.28
CA TRP A 115 -1.16 2.89 -21.27
C TRP A 115 -0.37 1.57 -21.27
N HIS A 116 0.27 1.27 -20.14
CA HIS A 116 1.04 0.04 -19.97
C HIS A 116 0.19 -1.17 -19.51
N GLY A 117 -1.05 -1.25 -19.93
CA GLY A 117 -1.98 -2.30 -19.52
C GLY A 117 -2.56 -2.05 -18.11
N TRP A 118 -2.87 -3.12 -17.39
CA TRP A 118 -3.47 -3.12 -16.05
C TRP A 118 -2.49 -2.75 -14.92
N ARG A 119 -1.45 -1.97 -15.18
CA ARG A 119 -0.33 -1.70 -14.27
C ARG A 119 -0.19 -0.21 -13.92
N PRO A 120 -1.10 0.35 -13.09
CA PRO A 120 -1.09 1.79 -12.78
C PRO A 120 0.15 2.26 -12.02
N PHE A 121 0.87 1.33 -11.38
CA PHE A 121 2.08 1.62 -10.60
C PHE A 121 3.33 1.02 -11.23
N PHE A 122 3.32 0.82 -12.54
CA PHE A 122 4.48 0.34 -13.28
C PHE A 122 5.71 1.22 -12.99
N ASP A 123 6.86 0.58 -12.83
CA ASP A 123 8.14 1.19 -12.44
C ASP A 123 8.21 1.78 -11.02
N LYS A 124 7.17 1.66 -10.20
CA LYS A 124 7.29 2.00 -8.78
C LYS A 124 7.81 0.82 -7.98
N VAL A 125 8.45 1.13 -6.86
CA VAL A 125 8.89 0.11 -5.89
C VAL A 125 7.94 0.06 -4.70
N GLY A 126 7.86 -1.09 -4.04
CA GLY A 126 6.93 -1.28 -2.93
C GLY A 126 7.49 -2.10 -1.79
N GLY A 127 6.81 -2.02 -0.66
CA GLY A 127 7.02 -2.86 0.51
C GLY A 127 5.70 -3.34 1.09
N ALA A 128 5.71 -4.48 1.77
CA ALA A 128 4.54 -5.06 2.39
C ALA A 128 4.81 -5.41 3.87
N ILE A 129 3.89 -5.03 4.76
CA ILE A 129 3.99 -5.28 6.20
C ILE A 129 2.68 -5.89 6.69
N ILE A 130 2.78 -7.05 7.33
CA ILE A 130 1.66 -7.66 8.04
C ILE A 130 2.00 -7.82 9.52
N CYS A 131 1.12 -7.33 10.39
CA CYS A 131 1.21 -7.58 11.82
C CYS A 131 0.12 -8.56 12.23
N GLN A 132 0.49 -9.61 12.98
CA GLN A 132 -0.44 -10.61 13.49
C GLN A 132 -0.21 -10.94 14.96
N ALA A 133 -1.21 -11.54 15.59
CA ALA A 133 -1.06 -12.03 16.95
C ALA A 133 -0.27 -13.34 17.01
N ALA A 134 -0.56 -14.31 16.12
CA ALA A 134 0.08 -15.63 16.18
C ALA A 134 0.47 -16.17 14.80
N PHE A 135 -0.49 -16.49 13.94
CA PHE A 135 -0.28 -17.20 12.68
C PHE A 135 -1.34 -16.81 11.64
N GLY A 136 -1.17 -17.27 10.39
CA GLY A 136 -2.16 -17.13 9.32
C GLY A 136 -1.99 -15.86 8.49
N ALA A 137 -0.81 -15.21 8.51
CA ALA A 137 -0.53 -14.05 7.68
C ALA A 137 -0.25 -14.40 6.21
N GLU A 138 -0.10 -15.68 5.87
CA GLU A 138 0.28 -16.15 4.54
C GLU A 138 -0.69 -15.66 3.47
N LYS A 139 -1.99 -15.68 3.77
CA LYS A 139 -3.00 -15.18 2.85
C LYS A 139 -3.02 -13.66 2.78
N ALA A 140 -2.79 -12.98 3.91
CA ALA A 140 -2.74 -11.52 3.94
C ALA A 140 -1.55 -10.97 3.12
N ILE A 141 -0.39 -11.61 3.23
CA ILE A 141 0.78 -11.22 2.41
C ILE A 141 0.57 -11.58 0.95
N GLU A 142 -0.09 -12.69 0.64
CA GLU A 142 -0.45 -13.06 -0.73
C GLU A 142 -1.41 -12.04 -1.36
N THR A 143 -2.36 -11.52 -0.61
CA THR A 143 -3.22 -10.41 -1.06
C THR A 143 -2.40 -9.20 -1.48
N PHE A 144 -1.35 -8.84 -0.72
CA PHE A 144 -0.46 -7.75 -1.11
C PHE A 144 0.39 -8.10 -2.34
N LYS A 145 0.93 -9.31 -2.41
CA LYS A 145 1.69 -9.78 -3.60
C LYS A 145 0.85 -9.71 -4.87
N CYS A 146 -0.36 -10.23 -4.82
CA CYS A 146 -1.31 -10.14 -5.94
C CYS A 146 -1.58 -8.69 -6.33
N PHE A 147 -1.85 -7.81 -5.35
CA PHE A 147 -2.06 -6.39 -5.63
C PHE A 147 -0.83 -5.76 -6.31
N CYS A 148 0.36 -6.00 -5.77
CA CYS A 148 1.62 -5.49 -6.34
C CYS A 148 1.85 -5.99 -7.77
N GLU A 149 1.68 -7.29 -8.00
CA GLU A 149 1.85 -7.91 -9.31
C GLU A 149 0.90 -7.31 -10.35
N TYR A 150 -0.41 -7.27 -10.05
CA TYR A 150 -1.41 -6.74 -10.97
C TYR A 150 -1.29 -5.25 -11.22
N SER A 151 -0.90 -4.48 -10.21
CA SER A 151 -0.71 -3.04 -10.34
C SER A 151 0.65 -2.64 -10.92
N GLY A 152 1.59 -3.57 -11.05
CA GLY A 152 2.94 -3.34 -11.56
C GLY A 152 3.91 -2.75 -10.54
N LEU A 153 3.55 -2.81 -9.25
CA LEU A 153 4.41 -2.37 -8.16
C LEU A 153 5.49 -3.42 -7.87
N ASN A 154 6.75 -3.01 -7.94
CA ASN A 154 7.90 -3.91 -7.77
C ASN A 154 8.20 -4.10 -6.27
N LEU A 155 7.87 -5.25 -5.72
CA LEU A 155 7.99 -5.52 -4.29
C LEU A 155 9.46 -5.74 -3.90
N MET A 156 10.02 -4.86 -3.05
CA MET A 156 11.42 -4.90 -2.58
C MET A 156 11.60 -5.75 -1.34
N GLY A 157 10.53 -6.13 -0.68
CA GLY A 157 10.55 -6.99 0.50
C GLY A 157 9.23 -6.98 1.24
N GLU A 158 9.13 -7.90 2.19
CA GLU A 158 7.98 -8.08 3.06
C GLU A 158 8.42 -8.32 4.50
N VAL A 159 7.62 -7.87 5.46
CA VAL A 159 7.80 -8.11 6.89
C VAL A 159 6.51 -8.69 7.47
N ILE A 160 6.62 -9.83 8.14
CA ILE A 160 5.51 -10.47 8.87
C ILE A 160 5.88 -10.50 10.34
N ALA A 161 5.30 -9.60 11.13
CA ALA A 161 5.56 -9.51 12.56
C ALA A 161 4.48 -10.25 13.38
N SER A 162 4.89 -11.29 14.10
CA SER A 162 4.03 -12.08 15.00
C SER A 162 4.30 -11.68 16.45
N VAL A 163 3.48 -10.79 17.01
CA VAL A 163 3.77 -10.09 18.26
C VAL A 163 2.83 -10.44 19.44
N GLY A 164 1.88 -11.33 19.22
CA GLY A 164 0.91 -11.67 20.26
C GLY A 164 0.11 -10.45 20.72
N ASN A 165 0.06 -10.26 22.03
CA ASN A 165 -0.53 -9.09 22.66
C ASN A 165 0.51 -8.02 23.05
N GLN A 166 1.75 -8.18 22.60
CA GLN A 166 2.85 -7.29 22.91
C GLN A 166 3.00 -6.17 21.88
N THR A 167 3.89 -5.24 22.13
CA THR A 167 4.26 -4.21 21.15
C THR A 167 5.43 -4.69 20.30
N VAL A 168 5.46 -4.29 19.04
CA VAL A 168 6.53 -4.69 18.13
C VAL A 168 7.92 -4.15 18.58
N THR A 169 7.93 -3.15 19.42
CA THR A 169 9.17 -2.62 20.01
C THR A 169 9.86 -3.60 20.96
N ASP A 170 9.16 -4.63 21.42
CA ASP A 170 9.72 -5.70 22.26
C ASP A 170 10.42 -6.78 21.41
N PHE A 171 10.40 -6.65 20.08
CA PHE A 171 10.92 -7.61 19.10
C PHE A 171 11.92 -6.89 18.15
N PRO A 172 13.17 -6.72 18.55
CA PRO A 172 14.16 -5.98 17.77
C PRO A 172 14.42 -6.58 16.38
N GLU A 173 14.21 -7.88 16.20
CA GLU A 173 14.33 -8.57 14.89
C GLU A 173 13.38 -8.00 13.85
N TYR A 174 12.10 -7.77 14.20
CA TYR A 174 11.13 -7.18 13.25
C TYR A 174 11.42 -5.72 12.94
N LEU A 175 11.97 -4.97 13.90
CA LEU A 175 12.41 -3.61 13.64
C LEU A 175 13.59 -3.56 12.68
N GLU A 176 14.54 -4.51 12.82
CA GLU A 176 15.69 -4.59 11.92
C GLU A 176 15.29 -5.01 10.49
N GLU A 177 14.44 -6.03 10.35
CA GLU A 177 13.86 -6.41 9.04
C GLU A 177 13.14 -5.23 8.38
N THR A 178 12.43 -4.45 9.18
CA THR A 178 11.69 -3.27 8.73
C THR A 178 12.63 -2.15 8.26
N ARG A 179 13.74 -1.89 8.99
CA ARG A 179 14.77 -0.94 8.58
C ARG A 179 15.43 -1.39 7.27
N GLN A 180 15.74 -2.69 7.18
CA GLN A 180 16.33 -3.24 5.95
C GLN A 180 15.40 -3.02 4.74
N LEU A 181 14.08 -3.19 4.91
CA LEU A 181 13.11 -2.85 3.87
C LEU A 181 13.19 -1.37 3.47
N GLY A 182 13.33 -0.46 4.44
CA GLY A 182 13.52 0.97 4.19
C GLY A 182 14.79 1.27 3.37
N PHE A 183 15.90 0.63 3.71
CA PHE A 183 17.16 0.76 2.97
C PHE A 183 17.05 0.20 1.54
N ASN A 184 16.40 -0.95 1.35
CA ASN A 184 16.17 -1.54 0.04
C ASN A 184 15.35 -0.61 -0.87
N LEU A 185 14.30 0.03 -0.32
CA LEU A 185 13.51 1.02 -1.06
C LEU A 185 14.34 2.22 -1.49
N LYS A 186 15.14 2.77 -0.56
CA LYS A 186 16.04 3.89 -0.86
C LYS A 186 17.02 3.54 -1.98
N GLU A 187 17.69 2.41 -1.87
CA GLU A 187 18.66 1.96 -2.88
C GLU A 187 18.00 1.82 -4.26
N ALA A 188 16.83 1.18 -4.32
CA ALA A 188 16.09 1.01 -5.57
C ALA A 188 15.64 2.35 -6.19
N LEU A 189 15.33 3.35 -5.37
CA LEU A 189 14.94 4.69 -5.83
C LEU A 189 16.14 5.54 -6.30
N GLN A 190 17.35 5.26 -5.79
CA GLN A 190 18.57 5.95 -6.19
C GLN A 190 19.19 5.39 -7.49
N GLN A 191 18.85 4.16 -7.85
CA GLN A 191 19.32 3.51 -9.08
C GLN A 191 18.49 3.87 -10.33
N LYS A 192 17.36 4.56 -10.13
CA LYS A 192 16.45 5.07 -11.18
C LYS A 192 16.66 6.57 -11.42
#